data_894275db1683828d7586ea5cc2a05a5e
#
_entry.id   894275db1683828d7586ea5cc2a05a5e
#
_cell.length_a   1.000
_cell.length_b   1.000
_cell.length_c   1.000
_cell.angle_alpha   90.00
_cell.angle_beta   90.00
_cell.angle_gamma   90.00
#
_symmetry.space_group_name_H-M   'P 1'
#
loop_
_entity.id
_entity.type
_entity.pdbx_description
1 polymer ?
#
loop_
_entity_poly.entity_id
_entity_poly.type
_entity_poly.pdbx_seq_one_letter_code
_entity_poly.pdbx_strand_id
1 'polypeptide(L)'
;MAKIFVYDTARNILETFQRSESEYMPYNTNGTMRVREFRGSSKSSVLWTTKQAMEAWNKTRSAYGKPIPFRYAFKRIWEGGHGLLSQHYAGVSFDVGQSLSGSQRREIWNTAKKLGVWGYVEPLSMTPTWVHFDRRYGKPACSTGYTTLRLDSRGVYVLILQDALNTLGYATAGLDGRFGPATHRAVRNFQGDNRLEVDGIVGCSTWEKLASKVKGNGASSTTVDP
;
A
#
# COMPACT_ATOMS: atom_id res chain seq x y z
N MET A 1 15.98 -12.39 -0.95
CA MET A 1 14.73 -12.54 -1.73
C MET A 1 13.60 -11.84 -1.00
N ALA A 2 12.66 -11.23 -1.73
CA ALA A 2 11.47 -10.63 -1.16
C ALA A 2 10.28 -11.58 -1.27
N LYS A 3 9.48 -11.68 -0.20
CA LYS A 3 8.15 -12.29 -0.22
C LYS A 3 7.15 -11.22 -0.65
N ILE A 4 6.41 -11.44 -1.70
CA ILE A 4 5.50 -10.43 -2.28
C ILE A 4 4.08 -10.99 -2.30
N PHE A 5 3.17 -10.31 -1.61
CA PHE A 5 1.74 -10.59 -1.70
C PHE A 5 1.12 -9.72 -2.80
N VAL A 6 0.37 -10.34 -3.69
CA VAL A 6 -0.41 -9.62 -4.72
C VAL A 6 -1.88 -9.97 -4.59
N TYR A 7 -2.69 -8.97 -4.30
CA TYR A 7 -4.11 -9.13 -4.20
C TYR A 7 -4.81 -8.80 -5.52
N ASP A 8 -5.51 -9.78 -6.08
CA ASP A 8 -6.42 -9.57 -7.21
C ASP A 8 -7.79 -9.14 -6.67
N THR A 9 -8.13 -7.86 -6.79
CA THR A 9 -9.37 -7.30 -6.26
C THR A 9 -10.61 -7.82 -7.00
N ALA A 10 -10.47 -8.25 -8.26
CA ALA A 10 -11.58 -8.76 -9.06
C ALA A 10 -11.95 -10.21 -8.67
N ARG A 11 -10.93 -11.01 -8.34
CA ARG A 11 -11.10 -12.43 -7.99
C ARG A 11 -11.17 -12.67 -6.49
N ASN A 12 -10.88 -11.65 -5.66
CA ASN A 12 -10.74 -11.74 -4.20
C ASN A 12 -9.71 -12.81 -3.77
N ILE A 13 -8.57 -12.88 -4.47
CA ILE A 13 -7.50 -13.85 -4.23
C ILE A 13 -6.22 -13.11 -3.86
N LEU A 14 -5.54 -13.61 -2.83
CA LEU A 14 -4.20 -13.18 -2.45
C LEU A 14 -3.19 -14.24 -2.91
N GLU A 15 -2.28 -13.86 -3.79
CA GLU A 15 -1.21 -14.70 -4.30
C GLU A 15 0.11 -14.32 -3.64
N THR A 16 1.01 -15.29 -3.50
CA THR A 16 2.33 -15.10 -2.89
C THR A 16 3.43 -15.44 -3.89
N PHE A 17 4.42 -14.57 -4.00
CA PHE A 17 5.57 -14.72 -4.87
C PHE A 17 6.86 -14.57 -4.07
N GLN A 18 7.92 -15.27 -4.53
CA GLN A 18 9.30 -15.06 -4.07
C GLN A 18 10.09 -14.49 -5.25
N ARG A 19 10.74 -13.33 -5.05
CA ARG A 19 11.52 -12.64 -6.08
C ARG A 19 12.82 -12.08 -5.52
N SER A 20 13.87 -12.11 -6.33
CA SER A 20 15.10 -11.34 -6.05
C SER A 20 14.91 -9.86 -6.36
N GLU A 21 15.80 -9.01 -5.86
CA GLU A 21 15.76 -7.55 -6.08
C GLU A 21 15.88 -7.15 -7.56
N SER A 22 16.53 -7.99 -8.36
CA SER A 22 16.75 -7.75 -9.79
C SER A 22 15.62 -8.25 -10.69
N GLU A 23 14.73 -9.10 -10.17
CA GLU A 23 13.58 -9.57 -10.92
C GLU A 23 12.50 -8.50 -11.02
N TYR A 24 11.63 -8.64 -12.01
CA TYR A 24 10.47 -7.77 -12.16
C TYR A 24 9.37 -8.11 -11.15
N MET A 25 8.63 -7.08 -10.73
CA MET A 25 7.44 -7.26 -9.90
C MET A 25 6.46 -8.23 -10.56
N PRO A 26 5.74 -9.06 -9.77
CA PRO A 26 4.64 -9.86 -10.29
C PRO A 26 3.64 -8.96 -11.05
N TYR A 27 3.08 -9.46 -12.15
CA TYR A 27 2.16 -8.72 -13.04
C TYR A 27 2.76 -7.48 -13.72
N ASN A 28 4.06 -7.20 -13.59
CA ASN A 28 4.73 -6.19 -14.40
C ASN A 28 5.08 -6.76 -15.78
N THR A 29 4.09 -6.86 -16.66
CA THR A 29 4.18 -7.56 -17.95
C THR A 29 5.03 -6.85 -18.99
N ASN A 30 5.28 -5.55 -18.84
CA ASN A 30 6.12 -4.76 -19.72
C ASN A 30 7.59 -4.62 -19.25
N GLY A 31 7.97 -5.32 -18.16
CA GLY A 31 9.35 -5.35 -17.68
C GLY A 31 9.92 -3.99 -17.29
N THR A 32 9.13 -3.13 -16.67
CA THR A 32 9.52 -1.73 -16.38
C THR A 32 9.58 -1.40 -14.88
N MET A 33 9.37 -2.38 -13.99
CA MET A 33 9.46 -2.20 -12.54
C MET A 33 10.11 -3.44 -11.91
N ARG A 34 11.31 -3.29 -11.37
CA ARG A 34 11.98 -4.33 -10.59
C ARG A 34 11.55 -4.28 -9.14
N VAL A 35 11.75 -5.40 -8.41
CA VAL A 35 11.45 -5.50 -6.98
C VAL A 35 12.16 -4.40 -6.19
N ARG A 36 13.46 -4.16 -6.45
CA ARG A 36 14.22 -3.08 -5.79
C ARG A 36 13.64 -1.69 -6.01
N GLU A 37 13.06 -1.42 -7.19
CA GLU A 37 12.44 -0.13 -7.52
C GLU A 37 11.11 0.04 -6.78
N PHE A 38 10.30 -1.02 -6.73
CA PHE A 38 9.06 -1.04 -5.96
C PHE A 38 9.32 -0.93 -4.45
N ARG A 39 10.29 -1.67 -3.92
CA ARG A 39 10.72 -1.59 -2.53
C ARG A 39 11.22 -0.20 -2.17
N GLY A 40 12.01 0.43 -3.06
CA GLY A 40 12.65 1.72 -2.81
C GLY A 40 13.50 1.69 -1.54
N SER A 41 13.24 2.62 -0.61
CA SER A 41 13.96 2.72 0.67
C SER A 41 13.34 1.90 1.80
N SER A 42 12.29 1.10 1.56
CA SER A 42 11.73 0.21 2.58
C SER A 42 12.75 -0.84 3.00
N LYS A 43 12.82 -1.12 4.29
CA LYS A 43 13.71 -2.13 4.89
C LYS A 43 13.04 -3.51 4.96
N SER A 44 11.77 -3.63 4.57
CA SER A 44 11.01 -4.86 4.66
C SER A 44 11.44 -5.90 3.64
N SER A 45 11.51 -7.16 4.05
CA SER A 45 11.62 -8.32 3.17
C SER A 45 10.25 -8.78 2.63
N VAL A 46 9.15 -8.27 3.23
CA VAL A 46 7.77 -8.58 2.85
C VAL A 46 7.13 -7.36 2.20
N LEU A 47 6.71 -7.52 0.96
CA LEU A 47 6.08 -6.47 0.16
C LEU A 47 4.66 -6.89 -0.21
N TRP A 48 3.81 -5.93 -0.55
CA TRP A 48 2.49 -6.20 -1.10
C TRP A 48 2.03 -5.13 -2.06
N THR A 49 1.14 -5.53 -2.97
CA THR A 49 0.47 -4.67 -3.93
C THR A 49 -0.84 -5.30 -4.41
N THR A 50 -1.51 -4.65 -5.34
CA THR A 50 -2.63 -5.27 -6.06
C THR A 50 -2.26 -5.52 -7.53
N LYS A 51 -2.85 -6.56 -8.11
CA LYS A 51 -2.73 -6.83 -9.55
C LYS A 51 -3.16 -5.61 -10.37
N GLN A 52 -4.25 -4.96 -9.97
CA GLN A 52 -4.81 -3.79 -10.65
C GLN A 52 -3.90 -2.56 -10.61
N ALA A 53 -3.10 -2.38 -9.53
CA ALA A 53 -2.09 -1.33 -9.48
C ALA A 53 -0.95 -1.60 -10.47
N MET A 54 -0.50 -2.86 -10.57
CA MET A 54 0.53 -3.26 -11.55
C MET A 54 0.03 -3.14 -12.99
N GLU A 55 -1.21 -3.50 -13.27
CA GLU A 55 -1.85 -3.32 -14.58
C GLU A 55 -1.99 -1.84 -14.95
N ALA A 56 -2.37 -0.98 -14.00
CA ALA A 56 -2.44 0.46 -14.20
C ALA A 56 -1.06 1.05 -14.50
N TRP A 57 -0.03 0.59 -13.78
CA TRP A 57 1.36 0.95 -14.07
C TRP A 57 1.77 0.54 -15.49
N ASN A 58 1.53 -0.71 -15.88
CA ASN A 58 1.87 -1.21 -17.21
C ASN A 58 1.26 -0.33 -18.31
N LYS A 59 -0.02 -0.02 -18.20
CA LYS A 59 -0.75 0.85 -19.14
C LYS A 59 -0.15 2.25 -19.20
N THR A 60 0.11 2.85 -18.04
CA THR A 60 0.67 4.20 -17.94
C THR A 60 2.08 4.26 -18.53
N ARG A 61 2.93 3.31 -18.18
CA ARG A 61 4.32 3.25 -18.66
C ARG A 61 4.38 2.99 -20.15
N SER A 62 3.52 2.13 -20.69
CA SER A 62 3.44 1.84 -22.14
C SER A 62 2.91 3.05 -22.92
N ALA A 63 1.88 3.73 -22.42
CA ALA A 63 1.30 4.90 -23.06
C ALA A 63 2.25 6.11 -23.05
N TYR A 64 3.03 6.30 -21.98
CA TYR A 64 4.06 7.34 -21.92
C TYR A 64 5.24 7.04 -22.85
N GLY A 65 5.57 5.76 -23.08
CA GLY A 65 6.58 5.31 -24.04
C GLY A 65 8.05 5.55 -23.65
N LYS A 66 8.32 6.25 -22.54
CA LYS A 66 9.68 6.60 -22.07
C LYS A 66 9.89 6.11 -20.64
N PRO A 67 11.14 5.95 -20.15
CA PRO A 67 11.42 5.63 -18.74
C PRO A 67 10.75 6.63 -17.78
N ILE A 68 10.12 6.10 -16.72
CA ILE A 68 9.56 6.88 -15.62
C ILE A 68 10.32 6.49 -14.35
N PRO A 69 11.19 7.37 -13.81
CA PRO A 69 11.95 7.08 -12.60
C PRO A 69 11.05 7.07 -11.37
N PHE A 70 11.22 6.04 -10.54
CA PHE A 70 10.54 5.91 -9.25
C PHE A 70 11.24 6.69 -8.15
N ARG A 71 10.43 7.15 -7.19
CA ARG A 71 10.92 7.59 -5.88
C ARG A 71 10.33 6.73 -4.77
N TYR A 72 9.01 6.62 -4.72
CA TYR A 72 8.30 5.80 -3.74
C TYR A 72 7.19 5.01 -4.42
N ALA A 73 7.12 3.72 -4.07
CA ALA A 73 5.99 2.87 -4.41
C ALA A 73 5.46 2.14 -3.16
N PHE A 74 6.35 1.73 -2.25
CA PHE A 74 6.00 0.93 -1.08
C PHE A 74 6.69 1.41 0.19
N LYS A 75 5.96 1.34 1.30
CA LYS A 75 6.45 1.48 2.67
C LYS A 75 5.59 0.63 3.60
N ARG A 76 6.20 0.10 4.66
CA ARG A 76 5.43 -0.47 5.77
C ARG A 76 4.93 0.66 6.66
N ILE A 77 3.77 0.46 7.31
CA ILE A 77 3.16 1.51 8.12
C ILE A 77 4.06 1.93 9.30
N TRP A 78 4.81 1.01 9.88
CA TRP A 78 5.76 1.29 10.97
C TRP A 78 7.01 2.06 10.51
N GLU A 79 7.37 2.03 9.24
CA GLU A 79 8.48 2.81 8.70
C GLU A 79 8.13 4.31 8.60
N GLY A 80 6.86 4.64 8.52
CA GLY A 80 6.39 6.02 8.42
C GLY A 80 6.84 6.75 7.15
N GLY A 81 7.00 8.06 7.24
CA GLY A 81 7.48 8.90 6.14
C GLY A 81 6.39 9.42 5.20
N HIS A 82 5.16 8.96 5.36
CA HIS A 82 3.97 9.41 4.62
C HIS A 82 2.85 9.82 5.57
N GLY A 83 1.73 10.31 5.03
CA GLY A 83 0.52 10.61 5.81
C GLY A 83 -0.03 9.35 6.51
N LEU A 84 -0.85 9.54 7.55
CA LEU A 84 -1.30 8.45 8.44
C LEU A 84 -1.93 7.27 7.68
N LEU A 85 -2.78 7.55 6.70
CA LEU A 85 -3.49 6.54 5.91
C LEU A 85 -3.05 6.56 4.43
N SER A 86 -1.73 6.64 4.22
CA SER A 86 -1.14 6.73 2.88
C SER A 86 -1.32 5.44 2.08
N GLN A 87 -1.65 5.58 0.79
CA GLN A 87 -1.75 4.46 -0.14
C GLN A 87 -0.39 3.81 -0.48
N HIS A 88 0.73 4.44 -0.10
CA HIS A 88 2.06 3.81 -0.16
C HIS A 88 2.17 2.64 0.82
N TYR A 89 1.48 2.69 1.97
CA TYR A 89 1.41 1.56 2.90
C TYR A 89 0.58 0.39 2.34
N ALA A 90 -0.31 0.67 1.40
CA ALA A 90 -1.05 -0.36 0.67
C ALA A 90 -0.30 -0.91 -0.55
N GLY A 91 0.83 -0.28 -0.94
CA GLY A 91 1.59 -0.64 -2.14
C GLY A 91 0.82 -0.40 -3.44
N VAL A 92 -0.13 0.54 -3.44
CA VAL A 92 -0.97 0.83 -4.61
C VAL A 92 -0.79 2.26 -5.13
N SER A 93 0.16 3.02 -4.58
CA SER A 93 0.49 4.37 -5.03
C SER A 93 1.96 4.48 -5.45
N PHE A 94 2.20 5.41 -6.37
CA PHE A 94 3.51 5.64 -6.98
C PHE A 94 3.81 7.13 -7.03
N ASP A 95 4.98 7.52 -6.47
CA ASP A 95 5.60 8.82 -6.64
C ASP A 95 6.71 8.70 -7.68
N VAL A 96 6.60 9.43 -8.76
CA VAL A 96 7.48 9.26 -9.92
C VAL A 96 7.94 10.59 -10.50
N GLY A 97 9.02 10.56 -11.29
CA GLY A 97 9.43 11.66 -12.13
C GLY A 97 10.15 12.82 -11.43
N GLN A 98 10.69 12.65 -10.22
CA GLN A 98 11.39 13.70 -9.49
C GLN A 98 12.61 14.23 -10.23
N SER A 99 13.34 13.36 -10.93
CA SER A 99 14.52 13.72 -11.73
C SER A 99 14.17 14.27 -13.12
N LEU A 100 12.89 14.32 -13.48
CA LEU A 100 12.42 14.81 -14.77
C LEU A 100 12.11 16.31 -14.74
N SER A 101 12.06 16.94 -15.92
CA SER A 101 11.61 18.32 -16.05
C SER A 101 10.12 18.49 -15.73
N GLY A 102 9.69 19.72 -15.46
CA GLY A 102 8.27 20.03 -15.22
C GLY A 102 7.37 19.67 -16.41
N SER A 103 7.87 19.84 -17.65
CA SER A 103 7.14 19.46 -18.87
C SER A 103 6.95 17.94 -18.97
N GLN A 104 8.00 17.16 -18.68
CA GLN A 104 7.93 15.71 -18.67
C GLN A 104 6.98 15.17 -17.55
N ARG A 105 7.02 15.78 -16.36
CA ARG A 105 6.06 15.44 -15.29
C ARG A 105 4.63 15.73 -15.72
N ARG A 106 4.37 16.87 -16.37
CA ARG A 106 3.06 17.21 -16.92
C ARG A 106 2.60 16.21 -17.98
N GLU A 107 3.50 15.73 -18.84
CA GLU A 107 3.21 14.69 -19.85
C GLU A 107 2.79 13.36 -19.17
N ILE A 108 3.52 12.93 -18.11
CA ILE A 108 3.16 11.74 -17.32
C ILE A 108 1.79 11.93 -16.65
N TRP A 109 1.57 13.07 -16.02
CA TRP A 109 0.31 13.39 -15.37
C TRP A 109 -0.88 13.37 -16.34
N ASN A 110 -0.74 14.01 -17.49
CA ASN A 110 -1.75 13.99 -18.55
C ASN A 110 -2.03 12.57 -19.03
N THR A 111 -0.99 11.75 -19.22
CA THR A 111 -1.11 10.35 -19.62
C THR A 111 -1.89 9.56 -18.58
N ALA A 112 -1.55 9.68 -17.29
CA ALA A 112 -2.24 9.00 -16.21
C ALA A 112 -3.72 9.40 -16.11
N LYS A 113 -4.03 10.71 -16.24
CA LYS A 113 -5.41 11.24 -16.23
C LYS A 113 -6.21 10.73 -17.43
N LYS A 114 -5.64 10.79 -18.63
CA LYS A 114 -6.32 10.36 -19.87
C LYS A 114 -6.66 8.88 -19.88
N LEU A 115 -5.80 8.04 -19.31
CA LEU A 115 -6.02 6.59 -19.25
C LEU A 115 -7.19 6.19 -18.35
N GLY A 116 -7.53 7.00 -17.32
CA GLY A 116 -8.62 6.70 -16.40
C GLY A 116 -8.48 5.40 -15.60
N VAL A 117 -7.25 4.85 -15.51
CA VAL A 117 -6.98 3.56 -14.84
C VAL A 117 -6.61 3.71 -13.37
N TRP A 118 -6.31 4.92 -12.92
CA TRP A 118 -5.99 5.25 -11.53
C TRP A 118 -7.23 5.67 -10.77
N GLY A 119 -7.31 5.30 -9.50
CA GLY A 119 -8.37 5.75 -8.60
C GLY A 119 -8.22 7.22 -8.21
N TYR A 120 -6.97 7.67 -8.16
CA TYR A 120 -6.62 9.06 -7.89
C TYR A 120 -5.34 9.45 -8.63
N VAL A 121 -5.31 10.65 -9.18
CA VAL A 121 -4.12 11.30 -9.74
C VAL A 121 -4.06 12.69 -9.12
N GLU A 122 -3.04 12.93 -8.30
CA GLU A 122 -2.92 14.15 -7.52
C GLU A 122 -2.66 15.36 -8.42
N PRO A 123 -3.30 16.52 -8.15
CA PRO A 123 -3.03 17.74 -8.91
C PRO A 123 -1.56 18.15 -8.83
N LEU A 124 -0.95 18.53 -9.96
CA LEU A 124 0.47 18.95 -10.00
C LEU A 124 0.77 20.18 -9.13
N SER A 125 -0.24 20.97 -8.78
CA SER A 125 -0.10 22.08 -7.82
C SER A 125 0.23 21.59 -6.40
N MET A 126 -0.20 20.38 -6.04
CA MET A 126 0.09 19.75 -4.73
C MET A 126 1.42 19.00 -4.74
N THR A 127 1.85 18.51 -5.91
CA THR A 127 3.10 17.75 -6.09
C THR A 127 3.97 18.36 -7.21
N PRO A 128 4.49 19.60 -7.03
CA PRO A 128 5.16 20.32 -8.12
C PRO A 128 6.48 19.68 -8.59
N THR A 129 7.09 18.83 -7.77
CA THR A 129 8.40 18.18 -8.05
C THR A 129 8.29 16.68 -8.36
N TRP A 130 7.10 16.10 -8.33
CA TRP A 130 6.83 14.69 -8.71
C TRP A 130 5.41 14.54 -9.25
N VAL A 131 5.06 13.34 -9.69
CA VAL A 131 3.70 12.96 -10.03
C VAL A 131 3.27 11.85 -9.09
N HIS A 132 2.14 12.05 -8.40
CA HIS A 132 1.51 11.03 -7.55
C HIS A 132 0.25 10.51 -8.20
N PHE A 133 0.11 9.18 -8.24
CA PHE A 133 -1.12 8.50 -8.59
C PHE A 133 -1.26 7.19 -7.80
N ASP A 134 -2.49 6.81 -7.52
CA ASP A 134 -2.78 5.57 -6.82
C ASP A 134 -3.96 4.80 -7.41
N ARG A 135 -3.95 3.49 -7.18
CA ARG A 135 -5.01 2.57 -7.57
C ARG A 135 -5.71 2.03 -6.33
N ARG A 136 -6.20 2.95 -5.47
CA ARG A 136 -7.07 2.61 -4.33
C ARG A 136 -8.31 1.86 -4.81
N TYR A 137 -8.88 1.02 -3.95
CA TYR A 137 -10.06 0.23 -4.26
C TYR A 137 -11.01 0.17 -3.07
N GLY A 138 -12.27 -0.19 -3.35
CA GLY A 138 -13.33 -0.26 -2.34
C GLY A 138 -13.85 1.11 -1.90
N LYS A 139 -14.93 1.10 -1.11
CA LYS A 139 -15.51 2.32 -0.53
C LYS A 139 -14.68 2.73 0.69
N PRO A 140 -14.15 3.96 0.73
CA PRO A 140 -13.34 4.39 1.86
C PRO A 140 -14.17 4.51 3.14
N ALA A 141 -13.56 4.11 4.27
CA ALA A 141 -14.11 4.29 5.61
C ALA A 141 -13.96 5.74 6.09
N CYS A 142 -12.89 6.40 5.62
CA CYS A 142 -12.57 7.81 5.89
C CYS A 142 -12.30 8.54 4.59
N SER A 143 -12.21 9.87 4.66
CA SER A 143 -11.84 10.72 3.51
C SER A 143 -10.51 10.34 2.85
N THR A 144 -9.62 9.65 3.55
CA THR A 144 -8.25 9.32 3.12
C THR A 144 -8.08 7.97 2.43
N GLY A 145 -9.13 7.16 2.30
CA GLY A 145 -9.17 6.10 1.31
C GLY A 145 -8.94 4.66 1.76
N TYR A 146 -8.75 4.32 3.05
CA TYR A 146 -8.78 2.93 3.51
C TYR A 146 -10.22 2.45 3.66
N THR A 147 -10.48 1.18 3.32
CA THR A 147 -11.81 0.59 3.42
C THR A 147 -12.15 0.17 4.85
N THR A 148 -13.44 0.07 5.15
CA THR A 148 -13.90 -0.62 6.37
C THR A 148 -13.54 -2.10 6.28
N LEU A 149 -12.93 -2.64 7.35
CA LEU A 149 -12.59 -4.06 7.44
C LEU A 149 -13.37 -4.72 8.58
N ARG A 150 -13.74 -5.98 8.36
CA ARG A 150 -14.43 -6.84 9.32
C ARG A 150 -14.03 -8.29 9.09
N LEU A 151 -14.54 -9.20 9.92
CA LEU A 151 -14.34 -10.64 9.74
C LEU A 151 -14.60 -11.03 8.26
N ASP A 152 -13.75 -11.88 7.70
CA ASP A 152 -13.71 -12.35 6.31
C ASP A 152 -13.25 -11.32 5.26
N SER A 153 -12.93 -10.08 5.64
CA SER A 153 -12.24 -9.14 4.75
C SER A 153 -10.87 -9.69 4.32
N ARG A 154 -10.43 -9.34 3.10
CA ARG A 154 -9.15 -9.80 2.52
C ARG A 154 -8.43 -8.69 1.78
N GLY A 155 -7.12 -8.85 1.58
CA GLY A 155 -6.32 -8.02 0.70
C GLY A 155 -5.32 -7.12 1.40
N VAL A 156 -4.79 -6.13 0.66
CA VAL A 156 -3.66 -5.31 1.14
C VAL A 156 -4.01 -4.43 2.33
N TYR A 157 -5.26 -3.98 2.46
CA TYR A 157 -5.67 -3.23 3.65
C TYR A 157 -5.72 -4.11 4.90
N VAL A 158 -6.00 -5.42 4.76
CA VAL A 158 -5.87 -6.37 5.88
C VAL A 158 -4.40 -6.58 6.24
N LEU A 159 -3.49 -6.65 5.24
CA LEU A 159 -2.05 -6.71 5.51
C LEU A 159 -1.56 -5.48 6.28
N ILE A 160 -2.01 -4.26 5.93
CA ILE A 160 -1.69 -3.05 6.71
C ILE A 160 -2.23 -3.14 8.13
N LEU A 161 -3.46 -3.62 8.31
CA LEU A 161 -4.06 -3.81 9.63
C LEU A 161 -3.25 -4.77 10.49
N GLN A 162 -2.91 -5.94 9.94
CA GLN A 162 -2.10 -6.96 10.62
C GLN A 162 -0.72 -6.41 10.96
N ASP A 163 -0.09 -5.69 10.03
CA ASP A 163 1.19 -5.03 10.24
C ASP A 163 1.14 -4.02 11.40
N ALA A 164 0.12 -3.17 11.40
CA ALA A 164 -0.07 -2.17 12.45
C ALA A 164 -0.33 -2.82 13.82
N LEU A 165 -1.21 -3.81 13.89
CA LEU A 165 -1.55 -4.52 15.12
C LEU A 165 -0.33 -5.27 15.68
N ASN A 166 0.38 -6.03 14.85
CA ASN A 166 1.59 -6.77 15.27
C ASN A 166 2.69 -5.80 15.77
N THR A 167 2.87 -4.67 15.09
CA THR A 167 3.80 -3.61 15.52
C THR A 167 3.48 -3.09 16.93
N LEU A 168 2.19 -3.03 17.27
CA LEU A 168 1.71 -2.58 18.58
C LEU A 168 1.59 -3.70 19.63
N GLY A 169 1.98 -4.93 19.30
CA GLY A 169 1.93 -6.09 20.20
C GLY A 169 0.59 -6.84 20.23
N TYR A 170 -0.36 -6.51 19.35
CA TYR A 170 -1.62 -7.23 19.21
C TYR A 170 -1.47 -8.36 18.18
N ALA A 171 -1.22 -9.58 18.62
CA ALA A 171 -0.93 -10.72 17.76
C ALA A 171 -2.08 -11.10 16.83
N THR A 172 -1.82 -11.12 15.51
CA THR A 172 -2.80 -11.44 14.46
C THR A 172 -2.60 -12.83 13.83
N ALA A 173 -1.65 -13.62 14.33
CA ALA A 173 -1.18 -14.88 13.75
C ALA A 173 -0.44 -14.69 12.40
N GLY A 174 0.21 -13.53 12.21
CA GLY A 174 1.08 -13.23 11.06
C GLY A 174 0.45 -12.32 10.02
N LEU A 175 1.16 -12.18 8.88
CA LEU A 175 0.75 -11.38 7.73
C LEU A 175 0.23 -12.31 6.63
N ASP A 176 -1.08 -12.56 6.60
CA ASP A 176 -1.72 -13.43 5.61
C ASP A 176 -2.79 -12.72 4.76
N GLY A 177 -3.07 -11.44 5.08
CA GLY A 177 -4.06 -10.63 4.37
C GLY A 177 -5.49 -11.14 4.51
N ARG A 178 -5.78 -11.93 5.56
CA ARG A 178 -7.12 -12.44 5.87
C ARG A 178 -7.54 -11.93 7.25
N PHE A 179 -8.68 -11.29 7.30
CA PHE A 179 -9.28 -10.88 8.57
C PHE A 179 -9.96 -12.08 9.23
N GLY A 180 -9.16 -12.98 9.75
CA GLY A 180 -9.63 -14.18 10.45
C GLY A 180 -9.91 -13.93 11.94
N PRO A 181 -10.27 -15.00 12.70
CA PRO A 181 -10.59 -14.89 14.14
C PRO A 181 -9.45 -14.29 14.98
N ALA A 182 -8.18 -14.57 14.66
CA ALA A 182 -7.03 -14.01 15.38
C ALA A 182 -6.93 -12.50 15.18
N THR A 183 -7.02 -12.04 13.93
CA THR A 183 -7.05 -10.61 13.59
C THR A 183 -8.25 -9.91 14.24
N HIS A 184 -9.43 -10.56 14.26
CA HIS A 184 -10.63 -10.01 14.90
C HIS A 184 -10.43 -9.82 16.41
N ARG A 185 -9.87 -10.81 17.11
CA ARG A 185 -9.53 -10.67 18.55
C ARG A 185 -8.54 -9.53 18.78
N ALA A 186 -7.49 -9.45 17.96
CA ALA A 186 -6.49 -8.39 18.04
C ALA A 186 -7.11 -6.99 17.87
N VAL A 187 -8.04 -6.82 16.92
CA VAL A 187 -8.81 -5.58 16.72
C VAL A 187 -9.63 -5.24 17.97
N ARG A 188 -10.39 -6.18 18.51
CA ARG A 188 -11.21 -5.94 19.70
C ARG A 188 -10.37 -5.56 20.92
N ASN A 189 -9.22 -6.23 21.14
CA ASN A 189 -8.30 -5.88 22.20
C ASN A 189 -7.75 -4.47 22.01
N PHE A 190 -7.29 -4.14 20.80
CA PHE A 190 -6.84 -2.79 20.47
C PHE A 190 -7.91 -1.73 20.71
N GLN A 191 -9.15 -1.99 20.30
CA GLN A 191 -10.28 -1.09 20.50
C GLN A 191 -10.53 -0.84 21.99
N GLY A 192 -10.58 -1.89 22.82
CA GLY A 192 -10.77 -1.80 24.26
C GLY A 192 -9.68 -0.98 24.94
N ASP A 193 -8.42 -1.29 24.66
CA ASP A 193 -7.27 -0.59 25.26
C ASP A 193 -7.17 0.88 24.83
N ASN A 194 -7.79 1.25 23.73
CA ASN A 194 -7.78 2.61 23.19
C ASN A 194 -9.10 3.37 23.35
N ARG A 195 -10.05 2.85 24.15
CA ARG A 195 -11.35 3.46 24.45
C ARG A 195 -12.19 3.72 23.18
N LEU A 196 -12.10 2.82 22.22
CA LEU A 196 -12.95 2.80 21.04
C LEU A 196 -14.16 1.86 21.27
N GLU A 197 -15.15 1.95 20.42
CA GLU A 197 -16.23 0.94 20.38
C GLU A 197 -15.64 -0.44 20.07
N VAL A 198 -15.94 -1.45 20.92
CA VAL A 198 -15.38 -2.80 20.83
C VAL A 198 -16.27 -3.69 19.97
N ASP A 199 -16.41 -3.33 18.69
CA ASP A 199 -17.24 -4.01 17.71
C ASP A 199 -16.48 -5.00 16.81
N GLY A 200 -15.14 -4.95 16.82
CA GLY A 200 -14.28 -5.75 15.94
C GLY A 200 -14.27 -5.29 14.48
N ILE A 201 -14.81 -4.10 14.21
CA ILE A 201 -14.85 -3.48 12.88
C ILE A 201 -13.80 -2.37 12.79
N VAL A 202 -12.99 -2.38 11.74
CA VAL A 202 -12.00 -1.34 11.51
C VAL A 202 -12.59 -0.26 10.60
N GLY A 203 -13.33 0.64 11.21
CA GLY A 203 -13.84 1.87 10.60
C GLY A 203 -12.83 3.02 10.70
N CYS A 204 -13.30 4.24 10.39
CA CYS A 204 -12.44 5.43 10.37
C CYS A 204 -11.70 5.65 11.71
N SER A 205 -12.42 5.68 12.82
CA SER A 205 -11.85 5.93 14.15
C SER A 205 -10.79 4.89 14.53
N THR A 206 -11.02 3.61 14.21
CA THR A 206 -10.04 2.54 14.47
C THR A 206 -8.80 2.71 13.58
N TRP A 207 -8.96 3.02 12.29
CA TRP A 207 -7.85 3.27 11.37
C TRP A 207 -6.98 4.44 11.82
N GLU A 208 -7.58 5.57 12.15
CA GLU A 208 -6.85 6.78 12.59
C GLU A 208 -6.10 6.52 13.89
N LYS A 209 -6.74 5.85 14.84
CA LYS A 209 -6.11 5.49 16.10
C LYS A 209 -4.93 4.54 15.90
N LEU A 210 -5.07 3.49 15.08
CA LEU A 210 -3.99 2.57 14.75
C LEU A 210 -2.81 3.30 14.13
N ALA A 211 -3.06 4.07 13.07
CA ALA A 211 -2.00 4.78 12.35
C ALA A 211 -1.27 5.78 13.23
N SER A 212 -1.98 6.51 14.10
CA SER A 212 -1.37 7.46 15.04
C SER A 212 -0.47 6.76 16.08
N LYS A 213 -0.88 5.59 16.57
CA LYS A 213 -0.11 4.81 17.54
C LYS A 213 1.15 4.19 16.92
N VAL A 214 1.04 3.64 15.72
CA VAL A 214 2.19 3.04 15.00
C VAL A 214 3.24 4.09 14.68
N LYS A 215 2.84 5.28 14.23
CA LYS A 215 3.76 6.38 13.89
C LYS A 215 4.66 6.81 15.06
N GLY A 216 4.18 6.66 16.30
CA GLY A 216 4.94 7.02 17.51
C GLY A 216 5.80 5.90 18.10
N ASN A 217 5.76 4.69 17.54
CA ASN A 217 6.24 3.49 18.24
C ASN A 217 7.67 3.06 17.90
N GLY A 218 8.34 3.65 16.87
CA GLY A 218 9.75 3.37 16.53
C GLY A 218 10.08 1.90 16.24
N ALA A 219 9.09 1.09 15.83
CA ALA A 219 9.25 -0.34 15.60
C ALA A 219 10.28 -0.67 14.52
N SER A 220 10.91 -1.86 14.61
CA SER A 220 11.87 -2.38 13.65
C SER A 220 11.33 -3.61 12.90
N SER A 221 11.89 -3.89 11.72
CA SER A 221 11.51 -5.03 10.87
C SER A 221 11.60 -6.40 11.56
N THR A 222 12.47 -6.54 12.57
CA THR A 222 12.69 -7.79 13.28
C THR A 222 11.53 -8.23 14.17
N THR A 223 10.62 -7.33 14.50
CA THR A 223 9.44 -7.60 15.33
C THR A 223 8.19 -7.99 14.54
N VAL A 224 8.16 -7.78 13.25
CA VAL A 224 6.91 -7.79 12.45
C VAL A 224 6.94 -8.76 11.26
N ASP A 225 8.10 -9.17 10.78
CA ASP A 225 8.22 -10.16 9.70
C ASP A 225 8.28 -11.56 10.33
N PRO A 226 7.29 -12.43 10.13
CA PRO A 226 7.28 -13.80 10.65
C PRO A 226 8.29 -14.70 9.95
#